data_1d957e1ac103eff9e1a2b7d3fb89afa8
#
_entry.id   1d957e1ac103eff9e1a2b7d3fb89afa8
#
_cell.length_a   1.000
_cell.length_b   1.000
_cell.length_c   1.000
_cell.angle_alpha   90.00
_cell.angle_beta   90.00
_cell.angle_gamma   90.00
#
_symmetry.space_group_name_H-M   'P 1'
#
loop_
_entity.id
_entity.type
_entity.pdbx_description
1 polymer ?
#
loop_
_entity_poly.entity_id
_entity_poly.type
_entity_poly.pdbx_seq_one_letter_code
_entity_poly.pdbx_strand_id
1 'polypeptide(L)'
;MTEAAIAITNLCKTYAGGKRALDGVTFDVPRGQIFGLLGPNGAGKSTLINILAGLVNKTDGSAAIWGFDIDGHPRNAKASIGIVNQEILFDPFFSPFETLEIQAGLYGVPKAKRRTMELLRAVHLEDKAHAYARTLSGGMKRRLMVAKAMVHSPPVLVLDEPTAGVDIELRQQLWTYVRSLNAAGVTVILTTHYLEEAEELCDRIAIINNGRLIANEPTRELVGKAQEKIVAVTVDRDVGMVPANACFQKIALKGTRTLEITYAKDRVNAGEVLAAVQSGGFGIVDVSTKEPDLEDVFLSLTRAANA
;
A
#
# COMPACT_ATOMS: atom_id res chain seq x y z
N MET A 1 -21.92 11.66 5.51
CA MET A 1 -20.44 11.64 5.71
C MET A 1 -20.11 10.28 6.27
N THR A 2 -19.32 9.47 5.59
CA THR A 2 -18.83 8.17 6.12
C THR A 2 -17.96 8.47 7.34
N GLU A 3 -18.26 7.81 8.48
CA GLU A 3 -17.43 7.98 9.68
C GLU A 3 -16.00 7.51 9.40
N ALA A 4 -15.01 8.29 9.84
CA ALA A 4 -13.61 7.96 9.68
C ALA A 4 -13.22 6.79 10.63
N ALA A 5 -12.42 5.84 10.12
CA ALA A 5 -11.74 4.84 10.93
C ALA A 5 -10.49 5.44 11.60
N ILE A 6 -9.78 6.29 10.86
CA ILE A 6 -8.69 7.13 11.37
C ILE A 6 -8.92 8.55 10.88
N ALA A 7 -8.85 9.53 11.77
CA ALA A 7 -8.88 10.95 11.44
C ALA A 7 -7.55 11.57 11.88
N ILE A 8 -6.90 12.31 10.98
CA ILE A 8 -5.60 12.97 11.21
C ILE A 8 -5.73 14.43 10.83
N THR A 9 -5.35 15.34 11.74
CA THR A 9 -5.46 16.79 11.52
C THR A 9 -4.15 17.47 11.90
N ASN A 10 -3.52 18.13 10.94
CA ASN A 10 -2.27 18.91 11.08
C ASN A 10 -1.16 18.17 11.84
N LEU A 11 -1.04 16.85 11.63
CA LEU A 11 -0.13 16.02 12.38
C LEU A 11 1.31 16.35 12.02
N CYS A 12 2.10 16.70 13.05
CA CYS A 12 3.51 17.05 12.92
C CYS A 12 4.39 16.16 13.79
N LYS A 13 5.58 15.84 13.28
CA LYS A 13 6.63 15.18 14.04
C LYS A 13 8.00 15.73 13.68
N THR A 14 8.66 16.31 14.68
CA THR A 14 10.06 16.68 14.61
C THR A 14 10.85 15.87 15.62
N TYR A 15 11.89 15.17 15.18
CA TYR A 15 12.80 14.39 16.05
C TYR A 15 13.88 15.28 16.68
N ALA A 16 14.52 14.77 17.73
CA ALA A 16 15.73 15.37 18.29
C ALA A 16 16.76 15.52 17.15
N GLY A 17 17.37 16.71 17.02
CA GLY A 17 18.23 17.03 15.88
C GLY A 17 17.56 17.77 14.72
N GLY A 18 16.26 18.14 14.86
CA GLY A 18 15.56 19.04 13.93
C GLY A 18 14.98 18.37 12.69
N LYS A 19 15.14 17.05 12.51
CA LYS A 19 14.53 16.34 11.37
C LYS A 19 13.01 16.32 11.49
N ARG A 20 12.33 17.04 10.59
CA ARG A 20 10.87 17.07 10.48
C ARG A 20 10.42 15.87 9.64
N ALA A 21 9.83 14.87 10.30
CA ALA A 21 9.39 13.63 9.65
C ALA A 21 7.93 13.70 9.18
N LEU A 22 7.09 14.52 9.84
CA LEU A 22 5.72 14.86 9.42
C LEU A 22 5.53 16.36 9.54
N ASP A 23 4.88 16.96 8.54
CA ASP A 23 4.71 18.40 8.39
C ASP A 23 3.27 18.75 8.00
N GLY A 24 2.38 18.84 9.02
CA GLY A 24 1.00 19.24 8.86
C GLY A 24 0.14 18.23 8.08
N VAL A 25 0.38 16.93 8.25
CA VAL A 25 -0.37 15.88 7.56
C VAL A 25 -1.82 15.88 8.02
N THR A 26 -2.76 15.98 7.05
CA THR A 26 -4.21 15.98 7.32
C THR A 26 -4.92 15.09 6.30
N PHE A 27 -5.56 14.03 6.76
CA PHE A 27 -6.45 13.17 5.97
C PHE A 27 -7.27 12.24 6.85
N ASP A 28 -8.34 11.69 6.28
CA ASP A 28 -9.19 10.69 6.90
C ASP A 28 -9.08 9.36 6.15
N VAL A 29 -9.16 8.26 6.91
CA VAL A 29 -9.31 6.91 6.39
C VAL A 29 -10.77 6.49 6.59
N PRO A 30 -11.57 6.27 5.53
CA PRO A 30 -12.95 5.83 5.65
C PRO A 30 -13.04 4.41 6.25
N ARG A 31 -14.13 4.13 7.00
CA ARG A 31 -14.38 2.79 7.55
C ARG A 31 -14.65 1.77 6.45
N GLY A 32 -14.24 0.53 6.68
CA GLY A 32 -14.51 -0.62 5.81
C GLY A 32 -13.79 -0.60 4.47
N GLN A 33 -12.75 0.21 4.30
CA GLN A 33 -11.92 0.27 3.09
C GLN A 33 -10.55 -0.38 3.32
N ILE A 34 -9.94 -0.83 2.22
CA ILE A 34 -8.50 -1.07 2.16
C ILE A 34 -7.85 0.22 1.65
N PHE A 35 -7.05 0.84 2.51
CA PHE A 35 -6.45 2.15 2.30
C PHE A 35 -4.94 2.02 2.10
N GLY A 36 -4.42 2.48 0.97
CA GLY A 36 -3.00 2.51 0.67
C GLY A 36 -2.33 3.77 1.24
N LEU A 37 -1.27 3.60 2.02
CA LEU A 37 -0.40 4.69 2.47
C LEU A 37 0.96 4.55 1.78
N LEU A 38 1.17 5.32 0.72
CA LEU A 38 2.34 5.21 -0.15
C LEU A 38 3.30 6.39 0.03
N GLY A 39 4.50 6.25 -0.47
CA GLY A 39 5.53 7.28 -0.46
C GLY A 39 6.93 6.67 -0.51
N PRO A 40 7.96 7.43 -0.92
CA PRO A 40 9.34 6.95 -0.94
C PRO A 40 9.85 6.61 0.45
N ASN A 41 11.02 5.96 0.52
CA ASN A 41 11.68 5.69 1.80
C ASN A 41 12.02 7.00 2.50
N GLY A 42 11.72 7.07 3.79
CA GLY A 42 11.90 8.30 4.58
C GLY A 42 10.80 9.35 4.42
N ALA A 43 9.73 9.09 3.65
CA ALA A 43 8.62 10.03 3.47
C ALA A 43 7.80 10.33 4.74
N GLY A 44 7.93 9.51 5.80
CA GLY A 44 7.20 9.69 7.06
C GLY A 44 6.17 8.61 7.37
N LYS A 45 5.95 7.61 6.49
CA LYS A 45 4.95 6.53 6.66
C LYS A 45 5.08 5.80 8.00
N SER A 46 6.25 5.23 8.28
CA SER A 46 6.50 4.50 9.53
C SER A 46 6.44 5.41 10.77
N THR A 47 6.79 6.70 10.63
CA THR A 47 6.59 7.68 11.71
C THR A 47 5.11 7.87 12.03
N LEU A 48 4.27 8.00 11.00
CA LEU A 48 2.82 8.10 11.14
C LEU A 48 2.24 6.85 11.81
N ILE A 49 2.60 5.65 11.32
CA ILE A 49 2.16 4.38 11.90
C ILE A 49 2.59 4.27 13.37
N ASN A 50 3.83 4.62 13.69
CA ASN A 50 4.34 4.57 15.07
C ASN A 50 3.65 5.58 16.00
N ILE A 51 3.18 6.72 15.50
CA ILE A 51 2.35 7.64 16.28
C ILE A 51 0.98 7.01 16.57
N LEU A 52 0.32 6.43 15.58
CA LEU A 52 -0.96 5.72 15.75
C LEU A 52 -0.82 4.50 16.70
N ALA A 53 0.32 3.80 16.64
CA ALA A 53 0.66 2.72 17.57
C ALA A 53 0.90 3.19 19.01
N GLY A 54 1.11 4.50 19.22
CA GLY A 54 1.51 5.07 20.49
C GLY A 54 2.94 4.69 20.91
N LEU A 55 3.82 4.42 19.92
CA LEU A 55 5.26 4.16 20.09
C LEU A 55 6.08 5.44 19.94
N VAL A 56 5.57 6.43 19.22
CA VAL A 56 6.18 7.73 19.00
C VAL A 56 5.19 8.82 19.38
N ASN A 57 5.61 9.79 20.21
CA ASN A 57 4.80 10.95 20.49
C ASN A 57 4.86 11.95 19.33
N LYS A 58 3.71 12.45 18.90
CA LYS A 58 3.62 13.56 17.96
C LYS A 58 4.21 14.85 18.55
N THR A 59 4.57 15.79 17.69
CA THR A 59 5.02 17.11 18.14
C THR A 59 3.85 18.10 18.21
N ASP A 60 2.93 18.01 17.22
CA ASP A 60 1.75 18.87 17.12
C ASP A 60 0.63 18.17 16.32
N GLY A 61 -0.56 18.77 16.28
CA GLY A 61 -1.72 18.23 15.59
C GLY A 61 -2.50 17.21 16.42
N SER A 62 -3.43 16.51 15.81
CA SER A 62 -4.26 15.48 16.45
C SER A 62 -4.44 14.26 15.56
N ALA A 63 -4.70 13.12 16.20
CA ALA A 63 -5.13 11.90 15.52
C ALA A 63 -6.14 11.15 16.38
N ALA A 64 -7.14 10.55 15.73
CA ALA A 64 -8.12 9.70 16.38
C ALA A 64 -8.25 8.37 15.63
N ILE A 65 -8.45 7.28 16.39
CA ILE A 65 -8.66 5.93 15.87
C ILE A 65 -10.02 5.47 16.34
N TRP A 66 -10.91 5.16 15.40
CA TRP A 66 -12.29 4.75 15.67
C TRP A 66 -13.07 5.72 16.56
N GLY A 67 -12.77 7.03 16.40
CA GLY A 67 -13.35 8.11 17.19
C GLY A 67 -12.64 8.38 18.54
N PHE A 68 -11.65 7.58 18.94
CA PHE A 68 -10.86 7.79 20.15
C PHE A 68 -9.59 8.60 19.86
N ASP A 69 -9.48 9.80 20.43
CA ASP A 69 -8.27 10.61 20.38
C ASP A 69 -7.09 9.87 21.01
N ILE A 70 -5.93 9.86 20.33
CA ILE A 70 -4.76 9.08 20.76
C ILE A 70 -4.12 9.58 22.06
N ASP A 71 -4.31 10.87 22.40
CA ASP A 71 -3.79 11.46 23.64
C ASP A 71 -4.82 11.40 24.77
N GLY A 72 -6.09 11.76 24.47
CA GLY A 72 -7.16 11.78 25.45
C GLY A 72 -7.65 10.39 25.86
N HIS A 73 -7.65 9.43 24.92
CA HIS A 73 -8.17 8.08 25.13
C HIS A 73 -7.20 6.99 24.62
N PRO A 74 -5.91 6.99 25.07
CA PRO A 74 -4.87 6.15 24.46
C PRO A 74 -5.13 4.65 24.55
N ARG A 75 -5.79 4.19 25.62
CA ARG A 75 -6.14 2.76 25.78
C ARG A 75 -7.21 2.33 24.77
N ASN A 76 -8.23 3.15 24.57
CA ASN A 76 -9.31 2.87 23.59
C ASN A 76 -8.77 2.94 22.17
N ALA A 77 -7.95 3.95 21.85
CA ALA A 77 -7.29 4.06 20.56
C ALA A 77 -6.43 2.82 20.24
N LYS A 78 -5.60 2.38 21.21
CA LYS A 78 -4.77 1.16 21.05
C LYS A 78 -5.60 -0.13 20.98
N ALA A 79 -6.74 -0.20 21.65
CA ALA A 79 -7.66 -1.34 21.54
C ALA A 79 -8.41 -1.37 20.21
N SER A 80 -8.46 -0.25 19.48
CA SER A 80 -9.13 -0.13 18.17
C SER A 80 -8.23 -0.41 16.99
N ILE A 81 -6.93 -0.69 17.21
CA ILE A 81 -5.96 -0.88 16.12
C ILE A 81 -5.10 -2.13 16.36
N GLY A 82 -4.93 -2.95 15.32
CA GLY A 82 -3.92 -3.99 15.25
C GLY A 82 -2.82 -3.57 14.29
N ILE A 83 -1.55 -3.80 14.64
CA ILE A 83 -0.42 -3.38 13.80
C ILE A 83 0.50 -4.56 13.55
N VAL A 84 0.84 -4.74 12.28
CA VAL A 84 1.85 -5.67 11.79
C VAL A 84 3.01 -4.86 11.26
N ASN A 85 4.11 -4.83 12.00
CA ASN A 85 5.32 -4.12 11.61
C ASN A 85 6.06 -4.85 10.48
N GLN A 86 6.90 -4.11 9.77
CA GLN A 86 7.79 -4.65 8.74
C GLN A 86 8.72 -5.73 9.32
N GLU A 87 9.29 -5.51 10.49
CA GLU A 87 10.12 -6.49 11.18
C GLU A 87 9.27 -7.59 11.85
N ILE A 88 9.76 -8.83 11.77
CA ILE A 88 9.11 -9.99 12.40
C ILE A 88 9.57 -10.06 13.85
N LEU A 89 8.72 -9.58 14.76
CA LEU A 89 9.01 -9.50 16.19
C LEU A 89 8.14 -10.48 17.00
N PHE A 90 8.71 -11.62 17.39
CA PHE A 90 8.12 -12.52 18.37
C PHE A 90 9.22 -13.36 19.05
N ASP A 91 8.89 -13.90 20.21
CA ASP A 91 9.79 -14.80 20.92
C ASP A 91 9.87 -16.17 20.18
N PRO A 92 11.05 -16.60 19.73
CA PRO A 92 11.22 -17.82 18.95
C PRO A 92 10.93 -19.11 19.74
N PHE A 93 10.86 -19.04 21.06
CA PHE A 93 10.65 -20.20 21.95
C PHE A 93 9.18 -20.47 22.27
N PHE A 94 8.28 -19.52 22.02
CA PHE A 94 6.85 -19.77 22.11
C PHE A 94 6.32 -20.41 20.84
N SER A 95 5.27 -21.21 20.98
CA SER A 95 4.47 -21.69 19.87
C SER A 95 3.55 -20.60 19.33
N PRO A 96 3.02 -20.72 18.08
CA PRO A 96 1.96 -19.85 17.58
C PRO A 96 0.78 -19.71 18.55
N PHE A 97 0.33 -20.82 19.12
CA PHE A 97 -0.77 -20.83 20.10
C PHE A 97 -0.43 -19.99 21.33
N GLU A 98 0.72 -20.22 21.95
CA GLU A 98 1.15 -19.45 23.15
C GLU A 98 1.35 -17.98 22.82
N THR A 99 1.93 -17.67 21.67
CA THR A 99 2.12 -16.28 21.20
C THR A 99 0.79 -15.52 21.14
N LEU A 100 -0.26 -16.13 20.57
CA LEU A 100 -1.58 -15.51 20.48
C LEU A 100 -2.26 -15.43 21.85
N GLU A 101 -2.14 -16.47 22.69
CA GLU A 101 -2.71 -16.49 24.05
C GLU A 101 -2.11 -15.41 24.95
N ILE A 102 -0.78 -15.25 24.92
CA ILE A 102 -0.08 -14.18 25.64
C ILE A 102 -0.55 -12.81 25.17
N GLN A 103 -0.56 -12.60 23.83
CA GLN A 103 -1.00 -11.33 23.26
C GLN A 103 -2.45 -10.99 23.62
N ALA A 104 -3.37 -11.98 23.54
CA ALA A 104 -4.76 -11.80 23.94
C ALA A 104 -4.87 -11.44 25.43
N GLY A 105 -4.02 -12.03 26.28
CA GLY A 105 -3.93 -11.69 27.70
C GLY A 105 -3.49 -10.26 27.94
N LEU A 106 -2.49 -9.75 27.19
CA LEU A 106 -2.01 -8.37 27.29
C LEU A 106 -3.09 -7.35 26.89
N TYR A 107 -3.97 -7.70 25.95
CA TYR A 107 -5.14 -6.88 25.59
C TYR A 107 -6.35 -7.10 26.52
N GLY A 108 -6.22 -7.92 27.57
CA GLY A 108 -7.30 -8.19 28.53
C GLY A 108 -8.45 -9.04 27.97
N VAL A 109 -8.23 -9.78 26.88
CA VAL A 109 -9.24 -10.68 26.32
C VAL A 109 -9.46 -11.87 27.25
N PRO A 110 -10.68 -12.03 27.84
CA PRO A 110 -10.97 -13.15 28.72
C PRO A 110 -10.75 -14.51 28.01
N LYS A 111 -10.22 -15.51 28.72
CA LYS A 111 -9.93 -16.83 28.16
C LYS A 111 -11.10 -17.42 27.36
N ALA A 112 -12.31 -17.30 27.85
CA ALA A 112 -13.53 -17.80 27.20
C ALA A 112 -13.88 -17.11 25.87
N LYS A 113 -13.30 -15.92 25.60
CA LYS A 113 -13.54 -15.13 24.37
C LYS A 113 -12.36 -15.18 23.40
N ARG A 114 -11.29 -15.88 23.74
CA ARG A 114 -10.10 -15.99 22.86
C ARG A 114 -10.40 -16.88 21.67
N ARG A 115 -10.03 -16.41 20.51
CA ARG A 115 -10.27 -17.07 19.22
C ARG A 115 -8.98 -17.66 18.62
N THR A 116 -8.06 -18.09 19.49
CA THR A 116 -6.68 -18.48 19.14
C THR A 116 -6.65 -19.49 18.01
N MET A 117 -7.35 -20.64 18.16
CA MET A 117 -7.36 -21.67 17.10
C MET A 117 -8.10 -21.22 15.83
N GLU A 118 -9.12 -20.38 15.95
CA GLU A 118 -9.81 -19.80 14.79
C GLU A 118 -8.87 -18.89 14.00
N LEU A 119 -8.13 -18.02 14.67
CA LEU A 119 -7.13 -17.16 14.03
C LEU A 119 -6.02 -17.95 13.37
N LEU A 120 -5.53 -19.02 14.01
CA LEU A 120 -4.51 -19.89 13.42
C LEU A 120 -5.02 -20.62 12.18
N ARG A 121 -6.27 -21.09 12.17
CA ARG A 121 -6.89 -21.66 10.95
C ARG A 121 -7.02 -20.63 9.84
N ALA A 122 -7.48 -19.42 10.17
CA ALA A 122 -7.66 -18.34 9.20
C ALA A 122 -6.35 -17.95 8.47
N VAL A 123 -5.19 -18.18 9.13
CA VAL A 123 -3.87 -17.93 8.53
C VAL A 123 -3.14 -19.24 8.14
N HIS A 124 -3.83 -20.38 8.10
CA HIS A 124 -3.29 -21.69 7.75
C HIS A 124 -2.05 -22.09 8.56
N LEU A 125 -2.15 -21.99 9.89
CA LEU A 125 -1.11 -22.36 10.86
C LEU A 125 -1.63 -23.30 11.95
N GLU A 126 -2.82 -23.91 11.80
CA GLU A 126 -3.40 -24.81 12.78
C GLU A 126 -2.58 -26.07 13.02
N ASP A 127 -1.94 -26.60 11.97
CA ASP A 127 -1.04 -27.78 12.04
C ASP A 127 0.29 -27.46 12.74
N LYS A 128 0.65 -26.17 12.85
CA LYS A 128 1.85 -25.66 13.54
C LYS A 128 1.52 -24.98 14.87
N ALA A 129 0.27 -25.06 15.35
CA ALA A 129 -0.18 -24.35 16.54
C ALA A 129 0.74 -24.54 17.76
N HIS A 130 1.29 -25.75 17.94
CA HIS A 130 2.15 -26.11 19.08
C HIS A 130 3.62 -26.34 18.72
N ALA A 131 4.03 -26.07 17.48
CA ALA A 131 5.44 -26.11 17.09
C ALA A 131 6.16 -24.84 17.56
N TYR A 132 7.46 -24.90 17.84
CA TYR A 132 8.20 -23.69 18.18
C TYR A 132 8.20 -22.70 17.02
N ALA A 133 7.94 -21.41 17.30
CA ALA A 133 7.88 -20.37 16.26
C ALA A 133 9.20 -20.19 15.49
N ARG A 134 10.35 -20.58 16.07
CA ARG A 134 11.65 -20.62 15.38
C ARG A 134 11.67 -21.54 14.17
N THR A 135 10.83 -22.59 14.15
CA THR A 135 10.78 -23.59 13.06
C THR A 135 9.91 -23.15 11.89
N LEU A 136 9.18 -22.04 12.04
CA LEU A 136 8.32 -21.51 10.99
C LEU A 136 9.15 -20.85 9.87
N SER A 137 8.71 -21.00 8.63
CA SER A 137 9.24 -20.25 7.50
C SER A 137 8.98 -18.74 7.65
N GLY A 138 9.66 -17.90 6.86
CA GLY A 138 9.43 -16.43 6.87
C GLY A 138 7.98 -16.06 6.59
N GLY A 139 7.35 -16.69 5.60
CA GLY A 139 5.94 -16.48 5.27
C GLY A 139 4.98 -16.95 6.38
N MET A 140 5.25 -18.11 7.02
CA MET A 140 4.49 -18.56 8.19
C MET A 140 4.58 -17.55 9.35
N LYS A 141 5.78 -17.03 9.60
CA LYS A 141 6.02 -16.00 10.61
C LYS A 141 5.22 -14.74 10.32
N ARG A 142 5.19 -14.29 9.07
CA ARG A 142 4.42 -13.12 8.65
C ARG A 142 2.92 -13.32 8.88
N ARG A 143 2.38 -14.49 8.52
CA ARG A 143 0.97 -14.84 8.77
C ARG A 143 0.64 -14.89 10.27
N LEU A 144 1.56 -15.42 11.10
CA LEU A 144 1.40 -15.40 12.56
C LEU A 144 1.33 -13.96 13.10
N MET A 145 2.12 -13.01 12.57
CA MET A 145 2.06 -11.60 12.96
C MET A 145 0.70 -10.97 12.68
N VAL A 146 0.06 -11.32 11.54
CA VAL A 146 -1.29 -10.84 11.24
C VAL A 146 -2.31 -11.42 12.22
N ALA A 147 -2.26 -12.73 12.49
CA ALA A 147 -3.11 -13.36 13.52
C ALA A 147 -2.91 -12.71 14.90
N LYS A 148 -1.66 -12.43 15.28
CA LYS A 148 -1.30 -11.74 16.52
C LYS A 148 -1.93 -10.34 16.62
N ALA A 149 -1.94 -9.57 15.53
CA ALA A 149 -2.56 -8.25 15.48
C ALA A 149 -4.09 -8.30 15.63
N MET A 150 -4.72 -9.44 15.34
CA MET A 150 -6.17 -9.64 15.36
C MET A 150 -6.72 -10.27 16.64
N VAL A 151 -5.89 -10.61 17.64
CA VAL A 151 -6.33 -11.34 18.86
C VAL A 151 -7.41 -10.62 19.68
N HIS A 152 -7.44 -9.30 19.62
CA HIS A 152 -8.42 -8.44 20.34
C HIS A 152 -9.53 -7.93 19.42
N SER A 153 -9.61 -8.46 18.17
CA SER A 153 -10.62 -8.11 17.16
C SER A 153 -10.73 -6.60 16.90
N PRO A 154 -9.62 -5.92 16.56
CA PRO A 154 -9.63 -4.48 16.33
C PRO A 154 -10.41 -4.14 15.06
N PRO A 155 -11.14 -3.02 15.00
CA PRO A 155 -11.82 -2.57 13.78
C PRO A 155 -10.86 -1.99 12.73
N VAL A 156 -9.60 -1.72 13.08
CA VAL A 156 -8.56 -1.21 12.19
C VAL A 156 -7.34 -2.11 12.23
N LEU A 157 -6.84 -2.54 11.07
CA LEU A 157 -5.61 -3.31 10.90
C LEU A 157 -4.62 -2.53 10.05
N VAL A 158 -3.41 -2.32 10.55
CA VAL A 158 -2.29 -1.71 9.80
C VAL A 158 -1.28 -2.78 9.44
N LEU A 159 -0.92 -2.84 8.18
CA LEU A 159 0.05 -3.75 7.61
C LEU A 159 1.22 -2.94 7.02
N ASP A 160 2.36 -2.92 7.70
CA ASP A 160 3.55 -2.21 7.24
C ASP A 160 4.45 -3.15 6.43
N GLU A 161 4.44 -2.99 5.10
CA GLU A 161 5.15 -3.81 4.11
C GLU A 161 4.98 -5.33 4.32
N PRO A 162 3.74 -5.84 4.37
CA PRO A 162 3.48 -7.22 4.81
C PRO A 162 4.00 -8.28 3.85
N THR A 163 4.29 -7.95 2.60
CA THR A 163 4.73 -8.87 1.53
C THR A 163 6.21 -8.77 1.19
N ALA A 164 6.97 -7.92 1.91
CA ALA A 164 8.40 -7.79 1.67
C ALA A 164 9.13 -9.12 1.90
N GLY A 165 9.79 -9.63 0.84
CA GLY A 165 10.53 -10.90 0.88
C GLY A 165 9.66 -12.17 0.97
N VAL A 166 8.38 -12.07 0.63
CA VAL A 166 7.44 -13.21 0.59
C VAL A 166 7.27 -13.66 -0.86
N ASP A 167 7.23 -14.98 -1.08
CA ASP A 167 6.96 -15.56 -2.40
C ASP A 167 5.51 -15.29 -2.88
N ILE A 168 5.28 -15.47 -4.18
CA ILE A 168 4.02 -15.12 -4.85
C ILE A 168 2.82 -15.87 -4.26
N GLU A 169 2.97 -17.18 -3.97
CA GLU A 169 1.85 -18.00 -3.47
C GLU A 169 1.44 -17.57 -2.05
N LEU A 170 2.41 -17.39 -1.16
CA LEU A 170 2.18 -16.92 0.21
C LEU A 170 1.63 -15.49 0.24
N ARG A 171 2.03 -14.64 -0.72
CA ARG A 171 1.48 -13.29 -0.91
C ARG A 171 -0.01 -13.35 -1.25
N GLN A 172 -0.42 -14.19 -2.18
CA GLN A 172 -1.83 -14.37 -2.56
C GLN A 172 -2.68 -14.88 -1.40
N GLN A 173 -2.17 -15.83 -0.60
CA GLN A 173 -2.85 -16.33 0.60
C GLN A 173 -3.06 -15.20 1.63
N LEU A 174 -2.05 -14.36 1.85
CA LEU A 174 -2.16 -13.21 2.75
C LEU A 174 -3.22 -12.23 2.27
N TRP A 175 -3.25 -11.90 0.97
CA TRP A 175 -4.23 -10.98 0.41
C TRP A 175 -5.65 -11.54 0.45
N THR A 176 -5.83 -12.82 0.22
CA THR A 176 -7.13 -13.49 0.39
C THR A 176 -7.64 -13.34 1.82
N TYR A 177 -6.77 -13.54 2.81
CA TYR A 177 -7.14 -13.34 4.22
C TYR A 177 -7.45 -11.87 4.54
N VAL A 178 -6.64 -10.93 4.08
CA VAL A 178 -6.86 -9.48 4.28
C VAL A 178 -8.19 -9.05 3.65
N ARG A 179 -8.51 -9.49 2.43
CA ARG A 179 -9.80 -9.22 1.79
C ARG A 179 -10.97 -9.81 2.59
N SER A 180 -10.81 -10.99 3.20
CA SER A 180 -11.85 -11.60 4.05
C SER A 180 -12.08 -10.79 5.34
N LEU A 181 -11.04 -10.24 5.95
CA LEU A 181 -11.16 -9.35 7.09
C LEU A 181 -11.88 -8.04 6.71
N ASN A 182 -11.53 -7.47 5.57
CA ASN A 182 -12.18 -6.26 5.07
C ASN A 182 -13.65 -6.50 4.74
N ALA A 183 -14.00 -7.61 4.10
CA ALA A 183 -15.38 -8.02 3.84
C ALA A 183 -16.18 -8.22 5.13
N ALA A 184 -15.51 -8.59 6.25
CA ALA A 184 -16.10 -8.65 7.59
C ALA A 184 -16.19 -7.29 8.30
N GLY A 185 -15.84 -6.18 7.62
CA GLY A 185 -15.95 -4.81 8.12
C GLY A 185 -14.68 -4.22 8.76
N VAL A 186 -13.56 -4.94 8.76
CA VAL A 186 -12.28 -4.40 9.25
C VAL A 186 -11.73 -3.39 8.24
N THR A 187 -11.36 -2.20 8.71
CA THR A 187 -10.63 -1.22 7.89
C THR A 187 -9.16 -1.61 7.86
N VAL A 188 -8.57 -1.69 6.67
CA VAL A 188 -7.16 -2.08 6.51
C VAL A 188 -6.36 -0.91 5.99
N ILE A 189 -5.21 -0.62 6.62
CA ILE A 189 -4.21 0.31 6.10
C ILE A 189 -3.02 -0.52 5.66
N LEU A 190 -2.63 -0.34 4.40
CA LEU A 190 -1.52 -1.04 3.77
C LEU A 190 -0.42 -0.04 3.41
N THR A 191 0.81 -0.29 3.85
CA THR A 191 1.98 0.29 3.20
C THR A 191 2.65 -0.77 2.34
N THR A 192 3.09 -0.40 1.17
CA THR A 192 3.86 -1.27 0.26
C THR A 192 4.76 -0.42 -0.63
N HIS A 193 5.84 -1.01 -1.09
CA HIS A 193 6.66 -0.46 -2.18
C HIS A 193 6.32 -1.12 -3.53
N TYR A 194 5.45 -2.14 -3.53
CA TYR A 194 4.89 -2.75 -4.74
C TYR A 194 3.61 -2.01 -5.14
N LEU A 195 3.74 -1.06 -6.06
CA LEU A 195 2.62 -0.20 -6.46
C LEU A 195 1.48 -0.99 -7.13
N GLU A 196 1.79 -2.06 -7.84
CA GLU A 196 0.81 -3.00 -8.39
C GLU A 196 -0.12 -3.59 -7.31
N GLU A 197 0.44 -3.95 -6.12
CA GLU A 197 -0.37 -4.43 -5.01
C GLU A 197 -1.32 -3.36 -4.48
N ALA A 198 -0.84 -2.12 -4.37
CA ALA A 198 -1.67 -1.01 -3.91
C ALA A 198 -2.79 -0.70 -4.90
N GLU A 199 -2.50 -0.77 -6.20
CA GLU A 199 -3.49 -0.57 -7.27
C GLU A 199 -4.58 -1.65 -7.26
N GLU A 200 -4.17 -2.92 -7.07
CA GLU A 200 -5.09 -4.07 -7.06
C GLU A 200 -5.97 -4.13 -5.81
N LEU A 201 -5.41 -3.76 -4.65
CA LEU A 201 -6.04 -4.02 -3.35
C LEU A 201 -6.74 -2.82 -2.76
N CYS A 202 -6.21 -1.60 -2.97
CA CYS A 202 -6.66 -0.44 -2.24
C CYS A 202 -7.84 0.27 -2.93
N ASP A 203 -8.87 0.60 -2.15
CA ASP A 203 -9.99 1.41 -2.61
C ASP A 203 -9.58 2.88 -2.78
N ARG A 204 -8.69 3.35 -1.89
CA ARG A 204 -8.19 4.72 -1.82
C ARG A 204 -6.72 4.72 -1.45
N ILE A 205 -5.98 5.68 -1.97
CA ILE A 205 -4.55 5.83 -1.77
C ILE A 205 -4.23 7.25 -1.29
N ALA A 206 -3.46 7.34 -0.20
CA ALA A 206 -2.76 8.55 0.21
C ALA A 206 -1.28 8.41 -0.13
N ILE A 207 -0.70 9.47 -0.72
CA ILE A 207 0.73 9.54 -1.01
C ILE A 207 1.35 10.61 -0.12
N ILE A 208 2.37 10.21 0.65
CA ILE A 208 3.18 11.11 1.48
C ILE A 208 4.56 11.25 0.85
N ASN A 209 5.05 12.48 0.75
CA ASN A 209 6.42 12.78 0.34
C ASN A 209 7.00 13.88 1.24
N ASN A 210 8.24 13.69 1.72
CA ASN A 210 8.92 14.63 2.60
C ASN A 210 8.07 15.09 3.81
N GLY A 211 7.32 14.16 4.40
CA GLY A 211 6.45 14.41 5.55
C GLY A 211 5.14 15.14 5.23
N ARG A 212 4.81 15.39 3.98
CA ARG A 212 3.59 16.08 3.54
C ARG A 212 2.70 15.17 2.72
N LEU A 213 1.39 15.33 2.86
CA LEU A 213 0.42 14.67 2.01
C LEU A 213 0.40 15.34 0.64
N ILE A 214 0.61 14.57 -0.44
CA ILE A 214 0.59 15.08 -1.82
C ILE A 214 -0.61 14.60 -2.63
N ALA A 215 -1.23 13.49 -2.23
CA ALA A 215 -2.49 12.99 -2.80
C ALA A 215 -3.28 12.18 -1.76
N ASN A 216 -4.63 12.20 -1.84
CA ASN A 216 -5.52 11.32 -1.09
C ASN A 216 -6.82 11.11 -1.88
N GLU A 217 -6.87 10.06 -2.69
CA GLU A 217 -7.94 9.89 -3.68
C GLU A 217 -8.32 8.43 -3.84
N PRO A 218 -9.54 8.13 -4.36
CA PRO A 218 -9.88 6.80 -4.83
C PRO A 218 -8.84 6.30 -5.84
N THR A 219 -8.44 5.03 -5.72
CA THR A 219 -7.36 4.45 -6.55
C THR A 219 -7.62 4.64 -8.04
N ARG A 220 -8.87 4.42 -8.49
CA ARG A 220 -9.25 4.59 -9.91
C ARG A 220 -9.11 6.03 -10.40
N GLU A 221 -9.45 7.02 -9.55
CA GLU A 221 -9.32 8.43 -9.89
C GLU A 221 -7.84 8.83 -9.95
N LEU A 222 -7.03 8.32 -9.00
CA LEU A 222 -5.60 8.58 -8.97
C LEU A 222 -4.91 8.05 -10.22
N VAL A 223 -5.13 6.79 -10.60
CA VAL A 223 -4.59 6.18 -11.83
C VAL A 223 -5.12 6.91 -13.07
N GLY A 224 -6.40 7.31 -13.05
CA GLY A 224 -7.01 8.08 -14.13
C GLY A 224 -6.35 9.44 -14.42
N LYS A 225 -5.58 10.00 -13.46
CA LYS A 225 -4.82 11.26 -13.62
C LYS A 225 -3.55 11.12 -14.46
N ALA A 226 -3.09 9.93 -14.74
CA ALA A 226 -1.99 9.75 -15.66
C ALA A 226 -2.34 10.38 -17.01
N GLN A 227 -1.60 11.41 -17.38
CA GLN A 227 -1.85 12.19 -18.61
C GLN A 227 -1.27 11.52 -19.85
N GLU A 228 -0.33 10.62 -19.65
CA GLU A 228 0.40 9.96 -20.72
C GLU A 228 -0.15 8.55 -20.95
N LYS A 229 -0.24 8.14 -22.22
CA LYS A 229 -0.45 6.75 -22.61
C LYS A 229 0.72 6.26 -23.46
N ILE A 230 0.98 4.96 -23.36
CA ILE A 230 2.03 4.32 -24.13
C ILE A 230 1.39 3.36 -25.13
N VAL A 231 1.77 3.46 -26.39
CA VAL A 231 1.43 2.48 -27.41
C VAL A 231 2.71 1.88 -27.98
N ALA A 232 2.80 0.56 -27.99
CA ALA A 232 3.86 -0.15 -28.66
C ALA A 232 3.35 -0.61 -30.04
N VAL A 233 4.01 -0.16 -31.09
CA VAL A 233 3.67 -0.44 -32.49
C VAL A 233 4.78 -1.26 -33.10
N THR A 234 4.46 -2.51 -33.48
CA THR A 234 5.39 -3.36 -34.23
C THR A 234 5.18 -3.12 -35.73
N VAL A 235 6.26 -2.80 -36.42
CA VAL A 235 6.22 -2.44 -37.81
C VAL A 235 6.78 -3.57 -38.73
N ASP A 236 6.46 -3.49 -40.01
CA ASP A 236 6.74 -4.50 -41.05
C ASP A 236 8.21 -4.66 -41.40
N ARG A 237 9.08 -3.71 -41.03
CA ARG A 237 10.51 -3.67 -41.33
C ARG A 237 11.32 -3.06 -40.21
N ASP A 238 12.62 -3.23 -40.25
CA ASP A 238 13.53 -2.65 -39.26
C ASP A 238 13.54 -1.12 -39.35
N VAL A 239 13.47 -0.49 -38.18
CA VAL A 239 13.42 0.96 -38.02
C VAL A 239 14.85 1.50 -38.04
N GLY A 240 15.27 2.02 -39.20
CA GLY A 240 16.60 2.65 -39.32
C GLY A 240 16.66 4.03 -38.68
N MET A 241 15.59 4.80 -38.78
CA MET A 241 15.45 6.10 -38.15
C MET A 241 14.07 6.19 -37.49
N VAL A 242 14.05 6.61 -36.23
CA VAL A 242 12.81 6.79 -35.47
C VAL A 242 12.03 7.99 -36.03
N PRO A 243 10.76 7.84 -36.44
CA PRO A 243 9.98 8.93 -36.99
C PRO A 243 9.72 10.00 -35.95
N ALA A 244 10.01 11.26 -36.25
CA ALA A 244 9.64 12.40 -35.40
C ALA A 244 8.26 12.90 -35.82
N ASN A 245 7.35 13.05 -34.86
CA ASN A 245 6.02 13.61 -35.08
C ASN A 245 5.59 14.44 -33.87
N ALA A 246 4.83 15.52 -34.09
CA ALA A 246 4.31 16.38 -33.03
C ALA A 246 3.33 15.68 -32.08
N CYS A 247 2.73 14.55 -32.50
CA CYS A 247 1.88 13.70 -31.67
C CYS A 247 2.65 12.90 -30.62
N PHE A 248 3.98 12.79 -30.74
CA PHE A 248 4.82 11.98 -29.86
C PHE A 248 5.48 12.87 -28.81
N GLN A 249 5.24 12.60 -27.54
CA GLN A 249 6.01 13.22 -26.45
C GLN A 249 7.38 12.54 -26.30
N LYS A 250 7.37 11.20 -26.42
CA LYS A 250 8.58 10.39 -26.37
C LYS A 250 8.40 9.19 -27.29
N ILE A 251 9.49 8.79 -27.91
CA ILE A 251 9.52 7.57 -28.72
C ILE A 251 10.80 6.82 -28.43
N ALA A 252 10.69 5.51 -28.24
CA ALA A 252 11.81 4.60 -28.02
C ALA A 252 11.68 3.40 -28.95
N LEU A 253 12.80 2.92 -29.45
CA LEU A 253 12.87 1.70 -30.25
C LEU A 253 13.19 0.52 -29.32
N LYS A 254 12.28 -0.47 -29.25
CA LYS A 254 12.51 -1.75 -28.58
C LYS A 254 12.84 -2.83 -29.61
N GLY A 255 14.06 -3.36 -29.56
CA GLY A 255 14.56 -4.25 -30.61
C GLY A 255 14.76 -3.50 -31.92
N THR A 256 14.41 -4.12 -33.08
CA THR A 256 14.58 -3.52 -34.39
C THR A 256 13.28 -3.03 -35.04
N ARG A 257 12.10 -3.47 -34.52
CA ARG A 257 10.80 -3.26 -35.19
C ARG A 257 9.69 -2.75 -34.30
N THR A 258 9.90 -2.57 -32.98
CA THR A 258 8.84 -2.11 -32.08
C THR A 258 9.11 -0.70 -31.60
N LEU A 259 8.22 0.23 -31.96
CA LEU A 259 8.23 1.61 -31.52
C LEU A 259 7.35 1.75 -30.28
N GLU A 260 7.94 2.13 -29.16
CA GLU A 260 7.22 2.49 -27.94
C GLU A 260 7.02 4.00 -27.90
N ILE A 261 5.78 4.43 -28.09
CA ILE A 261 5.40 5.83 -28.28
C ILE A 261 4.58 6.29 -27.09
N THR A 262 5.06 7.32 -26.39
CA THR A 262 4.33 8.02 -25.33
C THR A 262 3.63 9.24 -25.91
N TYR A 263 2.34 9.40 -25.60
CA TYR A 263 1.53 10.54 -26.06
C TYR A 263 0.59 11.05 -24.98
N ALA A 264 0.22 12.32 -25.05
CA ALA A 264 -0.73 12.96 -24.13
C ALA A 264 -2.17 12.62 -24.54
N LYS A 265 -2.88 11.83 -23.68
CA LYS A 265 -4.24 11.35 -23.97
C LYS A 265 -5.30 12.47 -24.06
N ASP A 266 -5.02 13.64 -23.51
CA ASP A 266 -5.87 14.83 -23.56
C ASP A 266 -5.74 15.61 -24.88
N ARG A 267 -4.70 15.37 -25.67
CA ARG A 267 -4.38 16.10 -26.90
C ARG A 267 -4.39 15.24 -28.15
N VAL A 268 -4.06 13.94 -27.99
CA VAL A 268 -3.84 13.02 -29.11
C VAL A 268 -4.54 11.69 -28.80
N ASN A 269 -5.20 11.10 -29.78
CA ASN A 269 -5.77 9.77 -29.64
C ASN A 269 -4.88 8.71 -30.30
N ALA A 270 -5.08 7.42 -29.93
CA ALA A 270 -4.26 6.33 -30.45
C ALA A 270 -4.30 6.22 -31.99
N GLY A 271 -5.43 6.54 -32.62
CA GLY A 271 -5.58 6.54 -34.07
C GLY A 271 -4.66 7.54 -34.74
N GLU A 272 -4.51 8.75 -34.18
CA GLU A 272 -3.58 9.77 -34.67
C GLU A 272 -2.12 9.32 -34.57
N VAL A 273 -1.78 8.64 -33.43
CA VAL A 273 -0.44 8.06 -33.25
C VAL A 273 -0.14 7.00 -34.31
N LEU A 274 -1.10 6.10 -34.56
CA LEU A 274 -0.94 5.05 -35.58
C LEU A 274 -0.85 5.63 -37.01
N ALA A 275 -1.68 6.64 -37.30
CA ALA A 275 -1.60 7.35 -38.57
C ALA A 275 -0.25 8.06 -38.77
N ALA A 276 0.33 8.61 -37.70
CA ALA A 276 1.65 9.22 -37.75
C ALA A 276 2.77 8.21 -38.00
N VAL A 277 2.69 6.99 -37.46
CA VAL A 277 3.62 5.88 -37.78
C VAL A 277 3.49 5.46 -39.22
N GLN A 278 2.25 5.32 -39.76
CA GLN A 278 2.00 4.96 -41.13
C GLN A 278 2.50 6.04 -42.11
N SER A 279 2.29 7.32 -41.78
CA SER A 279 2.80 8.43 -42.61
C SER A 279 4.33 8.50 -42.64
N GLY A 280 5.01 7.95 -41.64
CA GLY A 280 6.45 7.70 -41.61
C GLY A 280 6.89 6.58 -42.54
N GLY A 281 5.95 5.96 -43.29
CA GLY A 281 6.20 4.92 -44.29
C GLY A 281 6.31 3.51 -43.73
N PHE A 282 5.85 3.26 -42.51
CA PHE A 282 5.86 1.95 -41.88
C PHE A 282 4.49 1.25 -41.97
N GLY A 283 4.48 -0.03 -42.32
CA GLY A 283 3.32 -0.90 -42.19
C GLY A 283 3.18 -1.38 -40.72
N ILE A 284 1.98 -1.30 -40.17
CA ILE A 284 1.71 -1.76 -38.79
C ILE A 284 1.39 -3.25 -38.84
N VAL A 285 2.14 -4.04 -38.06
CA VAL A 285 1.97 -5.50 -37.95
C VAL A 285 1.20 -5.85 -36.65
N ASP A 286 1.54 -5.16 -35.56
CA ASP A 286 0.90 -5.38 -34.25
C ASP A 286 0.86 -4.09 -33.43
N VAL A 287 -0.14 -3.98 -32.58
CA VAL A 287 -0.33 -2.84 -31.68
C VAL A 287 -0.70 -3.34 -30.30
N SER A 288 0.07 -2.96 -29.30
CA SER A 288 -0.31 -3.14 -27.90
C SER A 288 -0.31 -1.79 -27.19
N THR A 289 -1.30 -1.60 -26.32
CA THR A 289 -1.39 -0.39 -25.49
C THR A 289 -1.07 -0.75 -24.07
N LYS A 290 -0.19 0.03 -23.42
CA LYS A 290 0.00 -0.01 -21.99
C LYS A 290 -0.88 1.07 -21.38
N GLU A 291 -1.89 0.65 -20.60
CA GLU A 291 -2.63 1.59 -19.75
C GLU A 291 -1.66 2.16 -18.70
N PRO A 292 -1.80 3.45 -18.36
CA PRO A 292 -1.01 4.04 -17.27
C PRO A 292 -1.33 3.29 -15.98
N ASP A 293 -0.31 3.05 -15.19
CA ASP A 293 -0.42 2.41 -13.90
C ASP A 293 -0.16 3.40 -12.75
N LEU A 294 -0.35 2.92 -11.53
CA LEU A 294 -0.10 3.71 -10.33
C LEU A 294 1.36 4.16 -10.23
N GLU A 295 2.31 3.42 -10.81
CA GLU A 295 3.73 3.76 -10.81
C GLU A 295 3.99 5.05 -11.60
N ASP A 296 3.39 5.19 -12.77
CA ASP A 296 3.52 6.40 -13.61
C ASP A 296 3.02 7.64 -12.85
N VAL A 297 1.85 7.53 -12.20
CA VAL A 297 1.28 8.62 -11.40
C VAL A 297 2.12 8.93 -10.17
N PHE A 298 2.56 7.91 -9.44
CA PHE A 298 3.38 8.05 -8.25
C PHE A 298 4.70 8.77 -8.56
N LEU A 299 5.37 8.38 -9.64
CA LEU A 299 6.62 9.03 -10.07
C LEU A 299 6.39 10.48 -10.48
N SER A 300 5.30 10.80 -11.19
CA SER A 300 4.97 12.16 -11.60
C SER A 300 4.72 13.07 -10.40
N LEU A 301 3.89 12.63 -9.44
CA LEU A 301 3.54 13.40 -8.24
C LEU A 301 4.75 13.61 -7.31
N THR A 302 5.58 12.58 -7.12
CA THR A 302 6.76 12.70 -6.25
C THR A 302 7.85 13.58 -6.84
N ARG A 303 8.03 13.60 -8.16
CA ARG A 303 8.94 14.54 -8.85
C ARG A 303 8.45 15.98 -8.74
N ALA A 304 7.17 16.23 -9.01
CA ALA A 304 6.58 17.56 -8.90
C ALA A 304 6.67 18.14 -7.48
N ALA A 305 6.55 17.31 -6.45
CA ALA A 305 6.67 17.74 -5.05
C ALA A 305 8.13 17.99 -4.60
N ASN A 306 9.13 17.61 -5.39
CA ASN A 306 10.55 17.83 -5.11
C ASN A 306 11.16 18.97 -5.96
N ALA A 307 10.41 19.52 -6.91
CA ALA A 307 10.78 20.67 -7.74
C ALA A 307 10.36 21.99 -7.09
#